data_049dd0ed563ed169913813371c4ca65d
#
_entry.id   049dd0ed563ed169913813371c4ca65d
#
_cell.length_a   1.000
_cell.length_b   1.000
_cell.length_c   1.000
_cell.angle_alpha   90.00
_cell.angle_beta   90.00
_cell.angle_gamma   90.00
#
_symmetry.space_group_name_H-M   'P 1'
#
loop_
_entity.id
_entity.type
_entity.pdbx_description
1 polymer ?
#
loop_
_entity_poly.entity_id
_entity_poly.type
_entity_poly.pdbx_seq_one_letter_code
_entity_poly.pdbx_strand_id
1 'polypeptide(L)'
;MIRRQKLIGIVASVLLAAVGTGLLVAYVRSAEDRALKGEKTVDVLVVSNTIPKGTKAEDITSSLRMEQVPVKIATKDALTSTSPLAGKVAAVDLLPGEQLVSTRFTSPAEAQGIAAGLLQVTIALEPVRALGGQLRKGDSVGVTVSFDEPETTHLILHKVRVTDVRTTDGATVTTPANGPAPAAGLLVTLAVDAPSMEKVVFGAEHGRLWLAWEPKEANESGTKVQTKAGVNL
;
A
#
# COMPACT_ATOMS: atom_id res chain seq x y z
N MET A 1 -38.91 35.78 58.34
CA MET A 1 -38.20 34.51 58.69
C MET A 1 -38.21 33.47 57.60
N ILE A 2 -39.26 33.34 56.83
CA ILE A 2 -39.46 32.26 55.79
C ILE A 2 -38.42 32.28 54.67
N ARG A 3 -37.86 33.42 54.24
CA ARG A 3 -36.86 33.53 53.18
C ARG A 3 -35.51 32.96 53.57
N ARG A 4 -35.04 33.10 54.83
CA ARG A 4 -33.76 32.57 55.31
C ARG A 4 -33.75 31.03 55.35
N GLN A 5 -34.86 30.44 55.78
CA GLN A 5 -34.97 28.96 55.86
C GLN A 5 -34.95 28.33 54.43
N LYS A 6 -35.60 28.97 53.43
CA LYS A 6 -35.53 28.51 52.04
C LYS A 6 -34.12 28.62 51.43
N LEU A 7 -33.37 29.69 51.75
CA LEU A 7 -31.98 29.83 51.31
C LEU A 7 -31.06 28.78 51.91
N ILE A 8 -31.21 28.48 53.21
CA ILE A 8 -30.44 27.41 53.88
C ILE A 8 -30.76 26.04 53.25
N GLY A 9 -32.03 25.76 52.93
CA GLY A 9 -32.42 24.52 52.26
C GLY A 9 -31.80 24.35 50.84
N ILE A 10 -31.75 25.44 50.05
CA ILE A 10 -31.15 25.45 48.74
C ILE A 10 -29.63 25.24 48.82
N VAL A 11 -28.94 25.94 49.71
CA VAL A 11 -27.49 25.75 49.93
C VAL A 11 -27.15 24.34 50.39
N ALA A 12 -27.93 23.79 51.32
CA ALA A 12 -27.75 22.42 51.80
C ALA A 12 -27.98 21.37 50.67
N SER A 13 -28.96 21.60 49.80
CA SER A 13 -29.22 20.71 48.64
C SER A 13 -28.09 20.74 47.61
N VAL A 14 -27.56 21.93 47.32
CA VAL A 14 -26.43 22.08 46.40
C VAL A 14 -25.13 21.44 46.97
N LEU A 15 -24.89 21.62 48.26
CA LEU A 15 -23.76 20.95 48.92
C LEU A 15 -23.91 19.44 48.91
N LEU A 16 -25.10 18.93 49.18
CA LEU A 16 -25.39 17.47 49.15
C LEU A 16 -25.20 16.91 47.74
N ALA A 17 -25.66 17.62 46.74
CA ALA A 17 -25.48 17.26 45.32
C ALA A 17 -23.99 17.26 44.95
N ALA A 18 -23.22 18.28 45.33
CA ALA A 18 -21.79 18.36 45.07
C ALA A 18 -21.00 17.22 45.72
N VAL A 19 -21.32 16.89 46.99
CA VAL A 19 -20.71 15.77 47.70
C VAL A 19 -21.11 14.43 47.07
N GLY A 20 -22.36 14.24 46.72
CA GLY A 20 -22.85 13.04 46.02
C GLY A 20 -22.16 12.84 44.68
N THR A 21 -22.05 13.90 43.90
CA THR A 21 -21.32 13.85 42.59
C THR A 21 -19.84 13.54 42.78
N GLY A 22 -19.18 14.18 43.76
CA GLY A 22 -17.79 13.92 44.09
C GLY A 22 -17.53 12.45 44.50
N LEU A 23 -18.39 11.89 45.33
CA LEU A 23 -18.33 10.47 45.74
C LEU A 23 -18.58 9.53 44.55
N LEU A 24 -19.51 9.86 43.64
CA LEU A 24 -19.78 9.08 42.45
C LEU A 24 -18.56 9.07 41.52
N VAL A 25 -17.96 10.22 41.26
CA VAL A 25 -16.74 10.33 40.43
C VAL A 25 -15.57 9.55 41.07
N ALA A 26 -15.38 9.67 42.40
CA ALA A 26 -14.35 8.91 43.10
C ALA A 26 -14.62 7.39 43.04
N TYR A 27 -15.87 6.98 43.17
CA TYR A 27 -16.29 5.55 43.04
C TYR A 27 -16.02 5.00 41.65
N VAL A 28 -16.41 5.74 40.60
CA VAL A 28 -16.17 5.31 39.18
C VAL A 28 -14.66 5.18 38.93
N ARG A 29 -13.85 6.18 39.28
CA ARG A 29 -12.38 6.09 39.15
C ARG A 29 -11.80 4.90 39.92
N SER A 30 -12.24 4.69 41.16
CA SER A 30 -11.80 3.54 41.98
C SER A 30 -12.30 2.19 41.43
N ALA A 31 -13.40 2.16 40.68
CA ALA A 31 -13.87 0.96 40.00
C ALA A 31 -13.03 0.62 38.76
N GLU A 32 -12.64 1.64 37.98
CA GLU A 32 -11.70 1.48 36.85
C GLU A 32 -10.34 1.00 37.32
N ASP A 33 -9.78 1.61 38.38
CA ASP A 33 -8.52 1.17 38.99
C ASP A 33 -8.57 -0.27 39.54
N ARG A 34 -9.74 -0.69 40.05
CA ARG A 34 -9.94 -2.06 40.55
C ARG A 34 -10.12 -3.09 39.44
N ALA A 35 -10.75 -2.71 38.32
CA ALA A 35 -10.87 -3.57 37.16
C ALA A 35 -9.51 -3.89 36.52
N LEU A 36 -8.56 -2.97 36.62
CA LEU A 36 -7.18 -3.16 36.14
C LEU A 36 -6.25 -3.77 37.21
N LYS A 37 -6.62 -3.73 38.49
CA LYS A 37 -5.83 -4.31 39.59
C LYS A 37 -5.86 -5.83 39.55
N GLY A 38 -4.78 -6.43 39.05
CA GLY A 38 -4.57 -7.87 38.96
C GLY A 38 -4.47 -8.41 37.55
N GLU A 39 -4.78 -7.64 36.52
CA GLU A 39 -4.46 -8.01 35.14
C GLU A 39 -3.04 -7.51 34.79
N LYS A 40 -2.23 -8.42 34.23
CA LYS A 40 -0.96 -8.03 33.65
C LYS A 40 -1.24 -7.13 32.44
N THR A 41 -0.68 -5.92 32.47
CA THR A 41 -0.73 -4.98 31.33
C THR A 41 0.60 -4.98 30.59
N VAL A 42 0.55 -4.64 29.31
CA VAL A 42 1.72 -4.41 28.46
C VAL A 42 1.58 -3.05 27.79
N ASP A 43 2.71 -2.37 27.63
CA ASP A 43 2.75 -1.14 26.87
C ASP A 43 2.75 -1.47 25.38
N VAL A 44 1.88 -0.84 24.61
CA VAL A 44 1.80 -0.99 23.15
C VAL A 44 1.67 0.36 22.47
N LEU A 45 2.16 0.46 21.26
CA LEU A 45 1.93 1.64 20.43
C LEU A 45 0.53 1.57 19.82
N VAL A 46 -0.23 2.65 20.00
CA VAL A 46 -1.59 2.80 19.47
C VAL A 46 -1.63 4.03 18.56
N VAL A 47 -2.33 3.90 17.44
CA VAL A 47 -2.53 5.00 16.49
C VAL A 47 -3.43 6.06 17.14
N SER A 48 -2.97 7.31 17.18
CA SER A 48 -3.74 8.47 17.69
C SER A 48 -4.40 9.27 16.58
N ASN A 49 -3.74 9.37 15.42
CA ASN A 49 -4.26 10.03 14.22
C ASN A 49 -4.14 9.09 13.03
N THR A 50 -5.07 9.17 12.08
CA THR A 50 -5.05 8.35 10.86
C THR A 50 -3.70 8.44 10.16
N ILE A 51 -3.12 7.29 9.84
CA ILE A 51 -1.88 7.15 9.07
C ILE A 51 -2.26 6.59 7.69
N PRO A 52 -2.14 7.39 6.61
CA PRO A 52 -2.46 6.94 5.26
C PRO A 52 -1.51 5.84 4.78
N LYS A 53 -2.03 4.95 3.92
CA LYS A 53 -1.21 3.99 3.18
C LYS A 53 -0.03 4.69 2.47
N GLY A 54 1.15 4.06 2.52
CA GLY A 54 2.37 4.58 1.92
C GLY A 54 3.16 5.57 2.80
N THR A 55 2.64 5.94 3.97
CA THR A 55 3.38 6.80 4.93
C THR A 55 4.59 6.03 5.45
N LYS A 56 5.77 6.68 5.45
CA LYS A 56 7.01 6.08 5.96
C LYS A 56 6.95 5.89 7.47
N ALA A 57 7.53 4.80 7.96
CA ALA A 57 7.56 4.49 9.39
C ALA A 57 8.30 5.54 10.23
N GLU A 58 9.23 6.27 9.64
CA GLU A 58 9.95 7.36 10.28
C GLU A 58 9.05 8.58 10.55
N ASP A 59 8.01 8.77 9.73
CA ASP A 59 7.14 9.95 9.76
C ASP A 59 5.89 9.77 10.66
N ILE A 60 5.64 8.55 11.20
CA ILE A 60 4.40 8.27 11.95
C ILE A 60 4.49 8.56 13.45
N THR A 61 5.66 8.88 13.99
CA THR A 61 5.88 9.01 15.45
C THR A 61 4.90 9.99 16.10
N SER A 62 4.57 11.10 15.46
CA SER A 62 3.60 12.09 15.96
C SER A 62 2.15 11.60 15.94
N SER A 63 1.86 10.54 15.20
CA SER A 63 0.53 9.91 15.09
C SER A 63 0.37 8.67 15.98
N LEU A 64 1.33 8.44 16.89
CA LEU A 64 1.33 7.32 17.81
C LEU A 64 1.30 7.78 19.26
N ARG A 65 0.73 6.96 20.12
CA ARG A 65 0.84 7.08 21.58
C ARG A 65 1.14 5.73 22.20
N MET A 66 1.82 5.75 23.33
CA MET A 66 1.97 4.55 24.16
C MET A 66 0.70 4.38 25.01
N GLU A 67 0.18 3.17 25.08
CA GLU A 67 -1.01 2.83 25.85
C GLU A 67 -0.80 1.52 26.59
N GLN A 68 -1.19 1.48 27.86
CA GLN A 68 -1.19 0.26 28.66
C GLN A 68 -2.47 -0.51 28.43
N VAL A 69 -2.34 -1.70 27.86
CA VAL A 69 -3.49 -2.58 27.60
C VAL A 69 -3.33 -3.90 28.36
N PRO A 70 -4.43 -4.49 28.84
CA PRO A 70 -4.42 -5.83 29.42
C PRO A 70 -3.85 -6.85 28.40
N VAL A 71 -3.00 -7.76 28.89
CA VAL A 71 -2.36 -8.80 28.03
C VAL A 71 -3.38 -9.59 27.21
N LYS A 72 -4.58 -9.79 27.76
CA LYS A 72 -5.65 -10.56 27.09
C LYS A 72 -6.20 -9.88 25.82
N ILE A 73 -6.13 -8.54 25.73
CA ILE A 73 -6.63 -7.76 24.59
C ILE A 73 -5.48 -7.16 23.76
N ALA A 74 -4.24 -7.31 24.22
CA ALA A 74 -3.07 -6.94 23.44
C ALA A 74 -2.97 -7.84 22.20
N THR A 75 -2.83 -7.23 21.03
CA THR A 75 -2.57 -7.97 19.80
C THR A 75 -1.23 -8.69 19.92
N LYS A 76 -1.18 -9.98 19.49
CA LYS A 76 -0.04 -10.86 19.69
C LYS A 76 1.31 -10.26 19.27
N ASP A 77 1.32 -9.46 18.20
CA ASP A 77 2.54 -8.86 17.63
C ASP A 77 2.50 -7.32 17.74
N ALA A 78 1.79 -6.79 18.76
CA ALA A 78 1.74 -5.36 19.01
C ALA A 78 3.15 -4.82 19.33
N LEU A 79 3.50 -3.72 18.69
CA LEU A 79 4.82 -3.11 18.83
C LEU A 79 4.87 -2.16 20.02
N THR A 80 5.99 -2.17 20.69
CA THR A 80 6.35 -1.23 21.78
C THR A 80 7.26 -0.10 21.29
N SER A 81 7.81 -0.23 20.09
CA SER A 81 8.64 0.78 19.43
C SER A 81 8.51 0.70 17.92
N THR A 82 8.90 1.77 17.23
CA THR A 82 8.90 1.83 15.77
C THR A 82 10.16 1.24 15.13
N SER A 83 11.18 0.87 15.92
CA SER A 83 12.47 0.36 15.42
C SER A 83 12.34 -0.82 14.42
N PRO A 84 11.45 -1.81 14.63
CA PRO A 84 11.27 -2.91 13.68
C PRO A 84 10.66 -2.50 12.33
N LEU A 85 10.21 -1.26 12.22
CA LEU A 85 9.57 -0.70 11.03
C LEU A 85 10.51 0.14 10.17
N ALA A 86 11.77 0.31 10.57
CA ALA A 86 12.74 1.14 9.84
C ALA A 86 12.79 0.77 8.35
N GLY A 87 12.72 1.79 7.47
CA GLY A 87 12.72 1.64 6.02
C GLY A 87 11.43 1.07 5.42
N LYS A 88 10.37 0.88 6.22
CA LYS A 88 9.07 0.38 5.77
C LYS A 88 8.06 1.51 5.62
N VAL A 89 6.96 1.20 4.95
CA VAL A 89 5.80 2.09 4.78
C VAL A 89 4.53 1.37 5.19
N ALA A 90 3.51 2.13 5.58
CA ALA A 90 2.19 1.59 5.89
C ALA A 90 1.59 0.90 4.64
N ALA A 91 1.27 -0.38 4.75
CA ALA A 91 0.69 -1.18 3.66
C ALA A 91 -0.79 -0.86 3.41
N VAL A 92 -1.46 -0.33 4.42
CA VAL A 92 -2.88 0.05 4.43
C VAL A 92 -3.05 1.33 5.25
N ASP A 93 -4.22 1.94 5.17
CA ASP A 93 -4.59 3.02 6.10
C ASP A 93 -4.72 2.45 7.51
N LEU A 94 -4.15 3.16 8.50
CA LEU A 94 -4.26 2.81 9.91
C LEU A 94 -5.15 3.84 10.60
N LEU A 95 -6.12 3.37 11.35
CA LEU A 95 -7.13 4.21 11.99
C LEU A 95 -6.83 4.45 13.47
N PRO A 96 -7.29 5.59 14.04
CA PRO A 96 -7.14 5.87 15.47
C PRO A 96 -7.72 4.75 16.34
N GLY A 97 -6.98 4.35 17.36
CA GLY A 97 -7.32 3.24 18.26
C GLY A 97 -6.76 1.89 17.84
N GLU A 98 -6.19 1.73 16.64
CA GLU A 98 -5.53 0.47 16.24
C GLU A 98 -4.19 0.31 16.97
N GLN A 99 -3.92 -0.92 17.46
CA GLN A 99 -2.61 -1.29 17.98
C GLN A 99 -1.65 -1.48 16.81
N LEU A 100 -0.46 -0.89 16.91
CA LEU A 100 0.55 -0.96 15.86
C LEU A 100 1.16 -2.37 15.78
N VAL A 101 1.10 -2.99 14.61
CA VAL A 101 1.69 -4.31 14.34
C VAL A 101 2.58 -4.27 13.09
N SER A 102 3.65 -5.07 13.10
CA SER A 102 4.63 -5.09 12.00
C SER A 102 4.03 -5.55 10.67
N THR A 103 3.00 -6.39 10.70
CA THR A 103 2.31 -6.92 9.50
C THR A 103 1.51 -5.87 8.73
N ARG A 104 1.26 -4.70 9.32
CA ARG A 104 0.64 -3.55 8.65
C ARG A 104 1.65 -2.71 7.85
N PHE A 105 2.92 -3.09 7.88
CA PHE A 105 3.99 -2.38 7.18
C PHE A 105 4.70 -3.30 6.20
N THR A 106 5.14 -2.72 5.10
CA THR A 106 5.81 -3.44 4.01
C THR A 106 6.93 -2.60 3.43
N SER A 107 7.73 -3.17 2.56
CA SER A 107 8.74 -2.39 1.83
C SER A 107 8.07 -1.36 0.90
N PRO A 108 8.74 -0.23 0.59
CA PRO A 108 8.21 0.73 -0.38
C PRO A 108 7.91 0.12 -1.75
N ALA A 109 8.70 -0.87 -2.18
CA ALA A 109 8.49 -1.60 -3.42
C ALA A 109 7.19 -2.42 -3.39
N GLU A 110 6.99 -3.21 -2.34
CA GLU A 110 5.77 -4.01 -2.16
C GLU A 110 4.52 -3.14 -2.02
N ALA A 111 4.61 -1.98 -1.35
CA ALA A 111 3.52 -1.02 -1.26
C ALA A 111 3.08 -0.50 -2.64
N GLN A 112 4.00 -0.45 -3.60
CA GLN A 112 3.74 -0.14 -5.00
C GLN A 112 3.26 -1.34 -5.83
N GLY A 113 3.15 -2.52 -5.21
CA GLY A 113 2.71 -3.76 -5.86
C GLY A 113 3.85 -4.51 -6.55
N ILE A 114 5.10 -4.23 -6.18
CA ILE A 114 6.28 -4.93 -6.67
C ILE A 114 6.63 -6.03 -5.68
N ALA A 115 6.64 -7.27 -6.13
CA ALA A 115 7.04 -8.38 -5.28
C ALA A 115 8.51 -8.25 -4.86
N ALA A 116 8.83 -8.75 -3.67
CA ALA A 116 10.21 -8.75 -3.17
C ALA A 116 11.17 -9.43 -4.16
N GLY A 117 12.33 -8.82 -4.36
CA GLY A 117 13.37 -9.34 -5.28
C GLY A 117 13.20 -8.97 -6.76
N LEU A 118 12.14 -8.24 -7.14
CA LEU A 118 11.99 -7.72 -8.48
C LEU A 118 12.63 -6.34 -8.64
N LEU A 119 13.15 -6.11 -9.83
CA LEU A 119 13.68 -4.83 -10.31
C LEU A 119 12.62 -4.10 -11.13
N GLN A 120 12.75 -2.80 -11.23
CA GLN A 120 11.93 -1.99 -12.13
C GLN A 120 12.76 -1.52 -13.31
N VAL A 121 12.26 -1.73 -14.52
CA VAL A 121 12.83 -1.19 -15.75
C VAL A 121 11.76 -0.38 -16.48
N THR A 122 12.11 0.83 -16.89
CA THR A 122 11.22 1.69 -17.68
C THR A 122 11.68 1.70 -19.12
N ILE A 123 10.77 1.41 -20.03
CA ILE A 123 11.00 1.39 -21.47
C ILE A 123 10.09 2.40 -22.15
N ALA A 124 10.60 3.06 -23.18
CA ALA A 124 9.83 3.94 -24.04
C ALA A 124 9.21 3.13 -25.19
N LEU A 125 7.91 3.26 -25.37
CA LEU A 125 7.17 2.54 -26.41
C LEU A 125 6.22 3.46 -27.17
N GLU A 126 6.06 3.18 -28.45
CA GLU A 126 4.96 3.75 -29.21
C GLU A 126 3.62 3.17 -28.75
N PRO A 127 2.54 3.95 -28.73
CA PRO A 127 1.24 3.46 -28.26
C PRO A 127 0.78 2.16 -28.96
N VAL A 128 1.03 2.01 -30.25
CA VAL A 128 0.67 0.82 -31.03
C VAL A 128 1.33 -0.45 -30.47
N ARG A 129 2.51 -0.35 -29.89
CA ARG A 129 3.26 -1.48 -29.30
C ARG A 129 2.91 -1.74 -27.84
N ALA A 130 2.06 -0.91 -27.25
CA ALA A 130 1.60 -0.97 -25.87
C ALA A 130 0.07 -0.94 -25.83
N LEU A 131 -0.57 -1.94 -26.43
CA LEU A 131 -2.03 -2.12 -26.46
C LEU A 131 -2.80 -0.89 -27.02
N GLY A 132 -2.24 -0.19 -28.00
CA GLY A 132 -2.87 1.02 -28.53
C GLY A 132 -2.93 2.17 -27.49
N GLY A 133 -2.06 2.16 -26.48
CA GLY A 133 -2.06 3.16 -25.41
C GLY A 133 -3.06 2.87 -24.27
N GLN A 134 -3.68 1.70 -24.26
CA GLN A 134 -4.65 1.33 -23.21
C GLN A 134 -4.03 0.67 -21.99
N LEU A 135 -2.70 0.48 -21.99
CA LEU A 135 -1.96 -0.14 -20.91
C LEU A 135 -2.07 0.66 -19.61
N ARG A 136 -2.22 -0.05 -18.48
CA ARG A 136 -2.38 0.57 -17.16
C ARG A 136 -1.48 -0.05 -16.10
N LYS A 137 -1.23 0.71 -15.07
CA LYS A 137 -0.62 0.19 -13.84
C LYS A 137 -1.46 -0.97 -13.30
N GLY A 138 -0.79 -2.08 -13.04
CA GLY A 138 -1.41 -3.30 -12.53
C GLY A 138 -1.72 -4.35 -13.59
N ASP A 139 -1.62 -4.00 -14.88
CA ASP A 139 -1.79 -4.96 -15.96
C ASP A 139 -0.70 -6.03 -15.94
N SER A 140 -1.03 -7.20 -16.50
CA SER A 140 -0.11 -8.30 -16.72
C SER A 140 0.12 -8.43 -18.22
N VAL A 141 1.37 -8.41 -18.65
CA VAL A 141 1.73 -8.41 -20.08
C VAL A 141 2.76 -9.47 -20.43
N GLY A 142 2.63 -10.01 -21.63
CA GLY A 142 3.69 -10.73 -22.31
C GLY A 142 4.62 -9.73 -23.02
N VAL A 143 5.93 -9.95 -22.97
CA VAL A 143 6.94 -9.12 -23.63
C VAL A 143 7.48 -9.87 -24.84
N THR A 144 7.27 -9.33 -26.02
CA THR A 144 7.78 -9.85 -27.29
C THR A 144 8.87 -8.94 -27.82
N VAL A 145 9.95 -9.50 -28.31
CA VAL A 145 11.03 -8.78 -28.98
C VAL A 145 11.11 -9.19 -30.45
N SER A 146 11.32 -8.21 -31.31
CA SER A 146 11.59 -8.42 -32.75
C SER A 146 12.92 -7.80 -33.11
N PHE A 147 13.76 -8.55 -33.83
CA PHE A 147 15.04 -8.08 -34.39
C PHE A 147 14.95 -8.04 -35.94
N ASP A 148 15.64 -7.11 -36.53
CA ASP A 148 15.65 -6.96 -37.98
C ASP A 148 16.71 -7.85 -38.63
N GLU A 149 17.84 -8.11 -37.96
CA GLU A 149 18.93 -8.95 -38.43
C GLU A 149 19.45 -9.89 -37.32
N PRO A 150 19.19 -11.20 -37.40
CA PRO A 150 18.27 -11.85 -38.33
C PRO A 150 16.82 -11.51 -38.03
N GLU A 151 15.95 -11.47 -39.04
CA GLU A 151 14.50 -11.21 -38.86
C GLU A 151 13.86 -12.29 -37.99
N THR A 152 13.76 -11.97 -36.69
CA THR A 152 13.21 -12.89 -35.69
C THR A 152 12.27 -12.17 -34.76
N THR A 153 11.25 -12.90 -34.30
CA THR A 153 10.32 -12.41 -33.27
C THR A 153 10.09 -13.53 -32.25
N HIS A 154 10.14 -13.17 -30.97
CA HIS A 154 9.91 -14.14 -29.90
C HIS A 154 9.26 -13.49 -28.69
N LEU A 155 8.27 -14.18 -28.09
CA LEU A 155 7.70 -13.85 -26.80
C LEU A 155 8.69 -14.34 -25.73
N ILE A 156 9.39 -13.42 -25.12
CA ILE A 156 10.53 -13.70 -24.24
C ILE A 156 10.18 -13.73 -22.74
N LEU A 157 9.12 -13.02 -22.36
CA LEU A 157 8.66 -12.99 -20.96
C LEU A 157 7.14 -13.07 -20.93
N HIS A 158 6.65 -13.78 -19.91
CA HIS A 158 5.24 -14.00 -19.64
C HIS A 158 4.82 -13.32 -18.34
N LYS A 159 3.58 -12.87 -18.28
CA LYS A 159 2.92 -12.37 -17.05
C LYS A 159 3.72 -11.31 -16.29
N VAL A 160 4.41 -10.46 -17.03
CA VAL A 160 5.16 -9.35 -16.47
C VAL A 160 4.19 -8.29 -15.95
N ARG A 161 4.38 -7.86 -14.71
CA ARG A 161 3.52 -6.83 -14.11
C ARG A 161 3.97 -5.43 -14.51
N VAL A 162 3.00 -4.65 -14.97
CA VAL A 162 3.16 -3.21 -15.22
C VAL A 162 2.99 -2.46 -13.90
N THR A 163 4.02 -1.73 -13.48
CA THR A 163 4.01 -0.99 -12.20
C THR A 163 3.70 0.49 -12.37
N ASP A 164 3.98 1.05 -13.56
CA ASP A 164 3.64 2.44 -13.88
C ASP A 164 3.50 2.63 -15.39
N VAL A 165 2.64 3.57 -15.80
CA VAL A 165 2.48 3.98 -17.21
C VAL A 165 2.32 5.50 -17.24
N ARG A 166 3.20 6.16 -17.99
CA ARG A 166 3.18 7.62 -18.22
C ARG A 166 3.35 7.91 -19.70
N THR A 167 2.93 9.08 -20.10
CA THR A 167 3.29 9.63 -21.40
C THR A 167 4.72 10.19 -21.38
N THR A 168 5.36 10.32 -22.50
CA THR A 168 6.76 10.85 -22.60
C THR A 168 6.88 12.30 -22.14
N ASP A 169 5.81 13.05 -22.02
CA ASP A 169 5.72 14.37 -21.40
C ASP A 169 5.56 14.31 -19.86
N GLY A 170 5.54 13.10 -19.28
CA GLY A 170 5.49 12.87 -17.83
C GLY A 170 4.09 12.79 -17.22
N ALA A 171 3.03 12.97 -18.00
CA ALA A 171 1.67 12.85 -17.49
C ALA A 171 1.32 11.37 -17.21
N THR A 172 0.62 11.12 -16.09
CA THR A 172 0.09 9.79 -15.81
C THR A 172 -1.04 9.47 -16.78
N VAL A 173 -1.02 8.28 -17.38
CA VAL A 173 -2.09 7.81 -18.28
C VAL A 173 -3.34 7.50 -17.46
N THR A 174 -4.27 8.45 -17.42
CA THR A 174 -5.57 8.33 -16.73
C THR A 174 -6.74 8.14 -17.69
N THR A 175 -6.45 7.96 -18.99
CA THR A 175 -7.48 7.85 -20.04
C THR A 175 -8.47 6.72 -19.72
N PRO A 176 -9.79 6.92 -19.87
CA PRO A 176 -10.78 5.86 -19.75
C PRO A 176 -10.45 4.69 -20.72
N ALA A 177 -10.84 3.47 -20.37
CA ALA A 177 -10.55 2.27 -21.18
C ALA A 177 -10.96 2.36 -22.65
N ASN A 178 -11.85 3.28 -23.02
CA ASN A 178 -12.35 3.52 -24.37
C ASN A 178 -12.02 4.94 -24.89
N GLY A 179 -11.05 5.63 -24.28
CA GLY A 179 -10.59 6.94 -24.76
C GLY A 179 -9.64 6.82 -25.96
N PRO A 180 -9.41 7.93 -26.71
CA PRO A 180 -8.42 7.93 -27.78
C PRO A 180 -7.02 7.62 -27.21
N ALA A 181 -6.21 6.90 -28.00
CA ALA A 181 -4.83 6.62 -27.64
C ALA A 181 -4.04 7.92 -27.44
N PRO A 182 -3.10 7.98 -26.46
CA PRO A 182 -2.21 9.12 -26.34
C PRO A 182 -1.45 9.36 -27.64
N ALA A 183 -1.36 10.60 -28.09
CA ALA A 183 -0.57 10.97 -29.27
C ALA A 183 0.95 10.91 -28.96
N ALA A 184 1.33 11.05 -27.70
CA ALA A 184 2.70 10.96 -27.22
C ALA A 184 3.12 9.50 -27.00
N GLY A 185 4.43 9.22 -27.07
CA GLY A 185 4.98 7.94 -26.67
C GLY A 185 4.67 7.60 -25.20
N LEU A 186 4.81 6.36 -24.84
CA LEU A 186 4.56 5.86 -23.50
C LEU A 186 5.87 5.45 -22.82
N LEU A 187 6.00 5.78 -21.53
CA LEU A 187 6.98 5.26 -20.61
C LEU A 187 6.28 4.16 -19.78
N VAL A 188 6.67 2.93 -20.01
CA VAL A 188 6.10 1.76 -19.33
C VAL A 188 7.13 1.19 -18.38
N THR A 189 6.78 1.08 -17.10
CA THR A 189 7.64 0.49 -16.08
C THR A 189 7.18 -0.94 -15.78
N LEU A 190 8.09 -1.88 -15.93
CA LEU A 190 7.88 -3.31 -15.74
C LEU A 190 8.60 -3.78 -14.47
N ALA A 191 7.99 -4.71 -13.72
CA ALA A 191 8.62 -5.41 -12.60
C ALA A 191 9.12 -6.77 -13.09
N VAL A 192 10.42 -6.97 -13.07
CA VAL A 192 11.09 -8.18 -13.60
C VAL A 192 12.25 -8.59 -12.68
N ASP A 193 12.66 -9.85 -12.74
CA ASP A 193 13.91 -10.29 -12.12
C ASP A 193 15.13 -9.80 -12.91
N ALA A 194 16.33 -9.94 -12.33
CA ALA A 194 17.56 -9.43 -12.96
C ALA A 194 17.84 -10.07 -14.35
N PRO A 195 17.75 -11.38 -14.55
CA PRO A 195 17.93 -11.99 -15.88
C PRO A 195 16.89 -11.51 -16.91
N SER A 196 15.66 -11.29 -16.48
CA SER A 196 14.60 -10.78 -17.36
C SER A 196 14.79 -9.30 -17.69
N MET A 197 15.29 -8.51 -16.75
CA MET A 197 15.64 -7.11 -16.99
C MET A 197 16.70 -6.98 -18.10
N GLU A 198 17.75 -7.82 -18.07
CA GLU A 198 18.78 -7.84 -19.12
C GLU A 198 18.18 -8.12 -20.50
N LYS A 199 17.24 -9.07 -20.60
CA LYS A 199 16.54 -9.37 -21.86
C LYS A 199 15.69 -8.19 -22.35
N VAL A 200 14.97 -7.51 -21.44
CA VAL A 200 14.15 -6.34 -21.76
C VAL A 200 15.03 -5.20 -22.25
N VAL A 201 16.12 -4.89 -21.56
CA VAL A 201 17.05 -3.84 -21.95
C VAL A 201 17.70 -4.15 -23.29
N PHE A 202 18.20 -5.38 -23.47
CA PHE A 202 18.77 -5.80 -24.74
C PHE A 202 17.78 -5.68 -25.90
N GLY A 203 16.52 -6.10 -25.69
CA GLY A 203 15.46 -5.96 -26.67
C GLY A 203 15.05 -4.52 -26.97
N ALA A 204 15.15 -3.63 -25.97
CA ALA A 204 14.87 -2.20 -26.15
C ALA A 204 15.98 -1.47 -26.95
N GLU A 205 17.25 -1.84 -26.75
CA GLU A 205 18.40 -1.21 -27.39
C GLU A 205 18.66 -1.75 -28.81
N HIS A 206 18.42 -3.03 -29.05
CA HIS A 206 18.81 -3.70 -30.30
C HIS A 206 17.64 -4.23 -31.14
N GLY A 207 16.42 -4.10 -30.67
CA GLY A 207 15.23 -4.60 -31.33
C GLY A 207 14.02 -3.70 -31.12
N ARG A 208 12.86 -4.28 -31.32
CA ARG A 208 11.57 -3.62 -31.08
C ARG A 208 10.76 -4.45 -30.10
N LEU A 209 10.35 -3.85 -29.00
CA LEU A 209 9.49 -4.48 -28.00
C LEU A 209 8.02 -4.26 -28.31
N TRP A 210 7.25 -5.30 -28.06
CA TRP A 210 5.78 -5.28 -28.08
C TRP A 210 5.25 -5.83 -26.78
N LEU A 211 4.24 -5.18 -26.22
CA LEU A 211 3.53 -5.67 -25.05
C LEU A 211 2.16 -6.18 -25.48
N ALA A 212 1.83 -7.38 -25.06
CA ALA A 212 0.52 -7.98 -25.24
C ALA A 212 -0.13 -8.17 -23.88
N TRP A 213 -1.43 -7.91 -23.75
CA TRP A 213 -2.14 -8.22 -22.51
C TRP A 213 -2.17 -9.73 -22.30
N GLU A 214 -1.73 -10.18 -21.14
CA GLU A 214 -1.62 -11.59 -20.82
C GLU A 214 -2.32 -11.86 -19.47
N PRO A 215 -3.60 -12.31 -19.49
CA PRO A 215 -4.31 -12.68 -18.28
C PRO A 215 -3.70 -13.92 -17.63
N LYS A 216 -4.04 -14.18 -16.36
CA LYS A 216 -3.48 -15.30 -15.58
C LYS A 216 -3.71 -16.65 -16.25
N GLU A 217 -4.84 -16.79 -16.93
CA GLU A 217 -5.31 -18.00 -17.61
C GLU A 217 -4.76 -18.15 -19.05
N ALA A 218 -3.94 -17.20 -19.52
CA ALA A 218 -3.34 -17.28 -20.85
C ALA A 218 -2.47 -18.54 -20.98
N ASN A 219 -2.60 -19.21 -22.12
CA ASN A 219 -1.79 -20.37 -22.43
C ASN A 219 -0.39 -19.92 -22.91
N GLU A 220 0.63 -20.30 -22.18
CA GLU A 220 2.04 -19.96 -22.47
C GLU A 220 2.74 -21.00 -23.34
N SER A 221 2.09 -22.15 -23.62
CA SER A 221 2.71 -23.26 -24.34
C SER A 221 2.78 -22.99 -25.85
N GLY A 222 3.79 -23.55 -26.48
CA GLY A 222 3.94 -23.54 -27.93
C GLY A 222 4.64 -22.29 -28.48
N THR A 223 5.10 -21.37 -27.66
CA THR A 223 5.90 -20.22 -28.09
C THR A 223 7.26 -20.67 -28.61
N LYS A 224 7.67 -20.13 -29.73
CA LYS A 224 8.98 -20.39 -30.35
C LYS A 224 9.45 -19.17 -31.10
N VAL A 225 10.75 -19.09 -31.35
CA VAL A 225 11.30 -18.04 -32.21
C VAL A 225 10.65 -18.14 -33.60
N GLN A 226 10.00 -17.08 -34.00
CA GLN A 226 9.43 -16.93 -35.35
C GLN A 226 10.48 -16.31 -36.24
N THR A 227 10.57 -16.83 -37.45
CA THR A 227 11.39 -16.32 -38.54
C THR A 227 10.50 -16.12 -39.78
N LYS A 228 10.97 -15.38 -40.77
CA LYS A 228 10.26 -15.19 -42.04
C LYS A 228 9.85 -16.52 -42.69
N ALA A 229 10.71 -17.54 -42.66
CA ALA A 229 10.41 -18.87 -43.18
C ALA A 229 9.39 -19.65 -42.32
N GLY A 230 9.27 -19.33 -41.01
CA GLY A 230 8.36 -20.00 -40.09
C GLY A 230 6.93 -19.42 -40.06
N VAL A 231 6.78 -18.20 -40.52
CA VAL A 231 5.49 -17.51 -40.66
C VAL A 231 4.92 -17.72 -42.04
N ASN A 232 4.74 -18.93 -42.52
CA ASN A 232 4.20 -19.25 -43.85
C ASN A 232 3.18 -18.21 -44.38
N LEU A 233 3.67 -17.15 -45.03
CA LEU A 233 2.89 -16.14 -45.75
C LEU A 233 2.92 -16.48 -47.22
#